data_d3f6f79bfc44439dc842f85e4d3357a4
#
_entry.id   d3f6f79bfc44439dc842f85e4d3357a4
#
_cell.length_a   1.000
_cell.length_b   1.000
_cell.length_c   1.000
_cell.angle_alpha   90.00
_cell.angle_beta   90.00
_cell.angle_gamma   90.00
#
_symmetry.space_group_name_H-M   'P 1'
#
loop_
_entity.id
_entity.type
_entity.pdbx_description
1 polymer ?
#
loop_
_entity_poly.entity_id
_entity_poly.type
_entity_poly.pdbx_seq_one_letter_code
_entity_poly.pdbx_strand_id
1 'polypeptide(L)'
;MRYFLSLGSNINAQKNIELASLELSKILTDLKSSSIHQTKAEGFEGDDFLNSVISGSCSLSFDALNKQLKENENAAGRDRNAPKFSARTLDIDIELQLDEEDEIVYESDEITQYNFVSEPLKEIL
;
A
#
# COMPACT_ATOMS: atom_id res chain seq x y z
N MET A 1 2.16 10.04 14.23
CA MET A 1 2.16 8.61 13.90
C MET A 1 2.88 8.36 12.59
N ARG A 2 3.72 7.35 12.54
CA ARG A 2 4.37 6.91 11.30
C ARG A 2 3.67 5.68 10.76
N TYR A 3 3.38 5.71 9.48
CA TYR A 3 2.68 4.62 8.80
C TYR A 3 3.54 4.02 7.70
N PHE A 4 3.39 2.71 7.49
CA PHE A 4 3.97 1.99 6.35
C PHE A 4 2.81 1.41 5.56
N LEU A 5 2.73 1.79 4.29
CA LEU A 5 1.60 1.46 3.41
C LEU A 5 2.09 0.58 2.26
N SER A 6 1.41 -0.53 2.03
CA SER A 6 1.67 -1.35 0.83
C SER A 6 0.80 -0.85 -0.31
N LEU A 7 1.38 -0.81 -1.50
CA LEU A 7 0.70 -0.46 -2.75
C LEU A 7 0.84 -1.61 -3.72
N GLY A 8 -0.26 -1.96 -4.38
CA GLY A 8 -0.25 -3.00 -5.41
C GLY A 8 -1.19 -2.65 -6.54
N SER A 9 -0.79 -2.99 -7.77
CA SER A 9 -1.61 -2.80 -8.97
C SER A 9 -1.14 -3.74 -10.07
N ASN A 10 -2.09 -4.25 -10.87
CA ASN A 10 -1.77 -4.98 -12.09
C ASN A 10 -2.63 -4.54 -13.29
N ILE A 11 -3.30 -3.40 -13.16
CA ILE A 11 -4.02 -2.74 -14.25
C ILE A 11 -3.46 -1.33 -14.36
N ASN A 12 -2.83 -1.00 -15.51
CA ASN A 12 -2.10 0.26 -15.66
C ASN A 12 -1.19 0.54 -14.46
N ALA A 13 -0.46 -0.48 -14.03
CA ALA A 13 0.18 -0.54 -12.71
C ALA A 13 1.15 0.60 -12.47
N GLN A 14 2.05 0.88 -13.43
CA GLN A 14 3.03 1.96 -13.30
C GLN A 14 2.35 3.30 -13.05
N LYS A 15 1.34 3.62 -13.86
CA LYS A 15 0.59 4.88 -13.75
C LYS A 15 -0.16 4.96 -12.43
N ASN A 16 -0.84 3.89 -12.03
CA ASN A 16 -1.64 3.90 -10.80
C ASN A 16 -0.77 4.01 -9.55
N ILE A 17 0.40 3.37 -9.52
CA ILE A 17 1.33 3.50 -8.40
C ILE A 17 1.91 4.92 -8.33
N GLU A 18 2.26 5.51 -9.48
CA GLU A 18 2.77 6.89 -9.52
C GLU A 18 1.72 7.89 -9.03
N LEU A 19 0.47 7.76 -9.45
CA LEU A 19 -0.63 8.62 -9.00
C LEU A 19 -0.89 8.44 -7.51
N ALA A 20 -0.87 7.20 -7.01
CA ALA A 20 -1.03 6.93 -5.59
C ALA A 20 0.08 7.57 -4.76
N SER A 21 1.33 7.46 -5.22
CA SER A 21 2.48 8.08 -4.55
C SER A 21 2.32 9.60 -4.47
N LEU A 22 1.85 10.22 -5.56
CA LEU A 22 1.59 11.66 -5.59
C LEU A 22 0.50 12.06 -4.59
N GLU A 23 -0.61 11.32 -4.54
CA GLU A 23 -1.69 11.60 -3.60
C GLU A 23 -1.25 11.41 -2.15
N LEU A 24 -0.45 10.38 -1.86
CA LEU A 24 0.09 10.15 -0.52
C LEU A 24 1.05 11.26 -0.10
N SER A 25 1.79 11.84 -1.03
CA SER A 25 2.69 12.97 -0.72
C SER A 25 1.95 14.22 -0.24
N LYS A 26 0.66 14.32 -0.49
CA LYS A 26 -0.19 15.42 0.00
C LYS A 26 -0.67 15.20 1.43
N ILE A 27 -0.62 13.97 1.92
CA ILE A 27 -1.15 13.57 3.23
C ILE A 27 -0.03 13.31 4.23
N LEU A 28 1.08 12.74 3.75
CA LEU A 28 2.19 12.28 4.59
C LEU A 28 3.41 13.17 4.43
N THR A 29 4.18 13.30 5.52
CA THR A 29 5.49 13.97 5.52
C THR A 29 6.59 12.94 5.76
N ASP A 30 7.85 13.33 5.51
CA ASP A 30 9.03 12.47 5.69
C ASP A 30 8.90 11.14 4.95
N LEU A 31 8.53 11.24 3.68
CA LEU A 31 8.27 10.06 2.84
C LEU A 31 9.53 9.26 2.56
N LYS A 32 9.38 7.93 2.64
CA LYS A 32 10.34 6.96 2.12
C LYS A 32 9.59 5.97 1.25
N SER A 33 10.20 5.58 0.14
CA SER A 33 9.60 4.61 -0.77
C SER A 33 10.59 3.47 -1.03
N SER A 34 10.07 2.24 -1.03
CA SER A 34 10.83 1.10 -1.51
C SER A 34 10.98 1.16 -3.03
N SER A 35 11.85 0.30 -3.58
CA SER A 35 11.82 0.01 -5.01
C SER A 35 10.50 -0.69 -5.36
N ILE A 36 10.16 -0.69 -6.65
CA ILE A 36 8.98 -1.40 -7.16
C ILE A 36 9.37 -2.85 -7.43
N HIS A 37 8.59 -3.79 -6.87
CA HIS A 37 8.76 -5.22 -7.05
C HIS A 37 7.68 -5.75 -7.97
N GLN A 38 8.08 -6.52 -8.98
CA GLN A 38 7.15 -7.19 -9.88
C GLN A 38 6.92 -8.61 -9.38
N THR A 39 5.67 -8.99 -9.17
CA THR A 39 5.30 -10.32 -8.69
C THR A 39 4.17 -10.90 -9.53
N LYS A 40 4.09 -12.23 -9.57
CA LYS A 40 3.00 -12.91 -10.27
C LYS A 40 1.68 -12.70 -9.52
N ALA A 41 0.58 -12.66 -10.29
CA ALA A 41 -0.76 -12.65 -9.71
C ALA A 41 -0.96 -13.90 -8.85
N GLU A 42 -1.47 -13.72 -7.65
CA GLU A 42 -1.68 -14.80 -6.69
C GLU A 42 -3.14 -15.22 -6.69
N GLY A 43 -3.38 -16.52 -6.83
CA GLY A 43 -4.72 -17.10 -6.76
C GLY A 43 -5.56 -16.95 -8.03
N PHE A 44 -5.02 -16.43 -9.14
CA PHE A 44 -5.70 -16.34 -10.44
C PHE A 44 -4.69 -16.14 -11.55
N GLU A 45 -5.12 -16.36 -12.79
CA GLU A 45 -4.32 -16.03 -13.98
C GLU A 45 -4.57 -14.57 -14.35
N GLY A 46 -3.51 -13.79 -14.48
CA GLY A 46 -3.58 -12.38 -14.82
C GLY A 46 -2.21 -11.77 -14.96
N ASP A 47 -2.18 -10.49 -15.30
CA ASP A 47 -0.93 -9.74 -15.40
C ASP A 47 -0.24 -9.67 -14.04
N ASP A 48 1.09 -9.60 -14.08
CA ASP A 48 1.90 -9.44 -12.88
C ASP A 48 1.52 -8.15 -12.14
N PHE A 49 1.63 -8.20 -10.82
CA PHE A 49 1.49 -7.02 -9.98
C PHE A 49 2.80 -6.26 -9.90
N LEU A 50 2.68 -4.93 -9.79
CA LEU A 50 3.74 -4.09 -9.26
C LEU A 50 3.39 -3.77 -7.81
N ASN A 51 4.36 -3.94 -6.92
CA ASN A 51 4.20 -3.73 -5.47
C ASN A 51 5.29 -2.82 -4.96
N SER A 52 4.94 -1.96 -4.01
CA SER A 52 5.90 -1.14 -3.29
C SER A 52 5.37 -0.83 -1.89
N VAL A 53 6.25 -0.32 -1.02
CA VAL A 53 5.85 0.18 0.29
C VAL A 53 6.31 1.62 0.41
N ILE A 54 5.42 2.47 0.90
CA ILE A 54 5.70 3.88 1.16
C ILE A 54 5.47 4.12 2.64
N SER A 55 6.39 4.82 3.28
CA SER A 55 6.22 5.25 4.66
C SER A 55 6.19 6.76 4.77
N GLY A 56 5.52 7.24 5.79
CA GLY A 56 5.45 8.66 6.09
C GLY A 56 4.73 8.91 7.40
N SER A 57 4.74 10.15 7.83
CA SER A 57 4.14 10.56 9.09
C SER A 57 2.95 11.49 8.83
N CYS A 58 1.92 11.36 9.65
CA CYS A 58 0.80 12.30 9.66
C CYS A 58 0.10 12.24 11.02
N SER A 59 -0.81 13.20 11.26
CA SER A 59 -1.59 13.27 12.48
C SER A 59 -2.91 12.50 12.42
N LEU A 60 -3.24 11.91 11.26
CA LEU A 60 -4.48 11.15 11.11
C LEU A 60 -4.46 9.86 11.93
N SER A 61 -5.61 9.50 12.51
CA SER A 61 -5.79 8.19 13.12
C SER A 61 -5.76 7.10 12.05
N PHE A 62 -5.62 5.85 12.49
CA PHE A 62 -5.68 4.69 11.59
C PHE A 62 -6.94 4.72 10.72
N ASP A 63 -8.11 4.91 11.34
CA ASP A 63 -9.38 4.88 10.62
C ASP A 63 -9.51 6.03 9.62
N ALA A 64 -9.08 7.23 10.01
CA ALA A 64 -9.13 8.40 9.13
C ALA A 64 -8.19 8.22 7.93
N LEU A 65 -6.97 7.73 8.16
CA LEU A 65 -6.04 7.45 7.08
C LEU A 65 -6.58 6.34 6.17
N ASN A 66 -7.06 5.25 6.74
CA ASN A 66 -7.59 4.14 5.95
C ASN A 66 -8.74 4.59 5.04
N LYS A 67 -9.60 5.48 5.53
CA LYS A 67 -10.68 6.07 4.72
C LYS A 67 -10.12 6.81 3.50
N GLN A 68 -9.08 7.63 3.70
CA GLN A 68 -8.41 8.34 2.60
C GLN A 68 -7.83 7.36 1.58
N LEU A 69 -7.21 6.27 2.05
CA LEU A 69 -6.64 5.26 1.16
C LEU A 69 -7.72 4.59 0.30
N LYS A 70 -8.87 4.28 0.90
CA LYS A 70 -9.99 3.68 0.16
C LYS A 70 -10.59 4.66 -0.86
N GLU A 71 -10.62 5.95 -0.56
CA GLU A 71 -11.01 6.99 -1.52
C GLU A 71 -10.02 7.04 -2.69
N ASN A 72 -8.73 6.92 -2.45
CA ASN A 72 -7.72 6.87 -3.50
C ASN A 72 -7.88 5.62 -4.38
N GLU A 73 -8.18 4.47 -3.79
CA GLU A 73 -8.48 3.25 -4.54
C GLU A 73 -9.70 3.45 -5.45
N ASN A 74 -10.77 4.05 -4.92
CA ASN A 74 -11.99 4.31 -5.68
C ASN A 74 -11.73 5.27 -6.84
N ALA A 75 -10.93 6.30 -6.62
CA ALA A 75 -10.55 7.26 -7.67
C ALA A 75 -9.73 6.61 -8.77
N ALA A 76 -9.00 5.53 -8.47
CA ALA A 76 -8.27 4.74 -9.47
C ALA A 76 -9.15 3.73 -10.20
N GLY A 77 -10.44 3.63 -9.87
CA GLY A 77 -11.37 2.74 -10.54
C GLY A 77 -11.50 1.35 -9.90
N ARG A 78 -11.24 1.22 -8.58
CA ARG A 78 -11.34 -0.05 -7.88
C ARG A 78 -12.74 -0.66 -7.98
N ASP A 79 -12.83 -1.92 -8.40
CA ASP A 79 -14.07 -2.69 -8.39
C ASP A 79 -14.24 -3.41 -7.05
N ARG A 80 -15.15 -2.90 -6.21
CA ARG A 80 -15.42 -3.47 -4.87
C ARG A 80 -16.19 -4.79 -4.92
N ASN A 81 -16.77 -5.14 -6.07
CA ASN A 81 -17.48 -6.39 -6.27
C ASN A 81 -16.60 -7.51 -6.82
N ALA A 82 -15.35 -7.23 -7.15
CA ALA A 82 -14.43 -8.22 -7.67
C ALA A 82 -14.03 -9.25 -6.59
N PRO A 83 -13.72 -10.51 -6.97
CA PRO A 83 -13.22 -11.51 -6.03
C PRO A 83 -11.95 -11.04 -5.32
N LYS A 84 -11.68 -11.59 -4.13
CA LYS A 84 -10.52 -11.23 -3.31
C LYS A 84 -9.19 -11.32 -4.07
N PHE A 85 -8.96 -12.45 -4.75
CA PHE A 85 -7.78 -12.63 -5.61
C PHE A 85 -8.20 -12.43 -7.06
N SER A 86 -8.06 -11.19 -7.54
CA SER A 86 -8.39 -10.80 -8.91
C SER A 86 -7.56 -9.58 -9.30
N ALA A 87 -7.69 -9.13 -10.55
CA ALA A 87 -7.00 -7.93 -11.00
C ALA A 87 -7.40 -6.71 -10.17
N ARG A 88 -6.43 -5.83 -9.90
CA ARG A 88 -6.62 -4.61 -9.09
C ARG A 88 -6.05 -3.41 -9.81
N THR A 89 -6.86 -2.36 -9.93
CA THR A 89 -6.36 -1.05 -10.41
C THR A 89 -5.42 -0.45 -9.38
N LEU A 90 -5.79 -0.51 -8.10
CA LEU A 90 -4.96 -0.03 -7.01
C LEU A 90 -5.44 -0.65 -5.71
N ASP A 91 -4.49 -1.13 -4.93
CA ASP A 91 -4.71 -1.64 -3.58
C ASP A 91 -3.72 -0.96 -2.66
N ILE A 92 -4.21 -0.29 -1.61
CA ILE A 92 -3.37 0.39 -0.63
C ILE A 92 -3.81 -0.03 0.76
N ASP A 93 -2.90 -0.63 1.52
CA ASP A 93 -3.20 -1.11 2.86
C ASP A 93 -2.20 -0.58 3.88
N ILE A 94 -2.70 -0.29 5.09
CA ILE A 94 -1.82 0.03 6.22
C ILE A 94 -1.23 -1.27 6.74
N GLU A 95 0.10 -1.38 6.66
CA GLU A 95 0.81 -2.58 7.09
C GLU A 95 1.41 -2.42 8.49
N LEU A 96 1.85 -1.21 8.84
CA LEU A 96 2.52 -0.94 10.11
C LEU A 96 2.20 0.48 10.55
N GLN A 97 1.97 0.66 11.86
CA GLN A 97 1.78 1.97 12.48
C GLN A 97 2.67 2.06 13.70
N LEU A 98 3.48 3.10 13.76
CA LEU A 98 4.36 3.40 14.89
C LEU A 98 3.93 4.69 15.57
N ASP A 99 4.08 4.76 16.90
CA ASP A 99 3.88 5.99 17.65
C ASP A 99 5.14 6.88 17.62
N GLU A 100 5.14 7.96 18.40
CA GLU A 100 6.25 8.93 18.43
C GLU A 100 7.53 8.35 19.04
N GLU A 101 7.44 7.27 19.82
CA GLU A 101 8.58 6.55 20.38
C GLU A 101 9.03 5.38 19.51
N ASP A 102 8.52 5.29 18.28
CA ASP A 102 8.78 4.18 17.34
C ASP A 102 8.29 2.81 17.85
N GLU A 103 7.32 2.82 18.76
CA GLU A 103 6.70 1.59 19.23
C GLU A 103 5.58 1.17 18.28
N ILE A 104 5.45 -0.15 18.05
CA ILE A 104 4.43 -0.70 17.16
C ILE A 104 3.05 -0.57 17.81
N VAL A 105 2.16 0.16 17.14
CA VAL A 105 0.75 0.30 17.55
C VAL A 105 -0.13 -0.67 16.76
N TYR A 106 0.23 -0.94 15.51
CA TYR A 106 -0.50 -1.86 14.64
C TYR A 106 0.49 -2.57 13.71
N GLU A 107 0.29 -3.85 13.51
CA GLU A 107 1.05 -4.67 12.57
C GLU A 107 0.10 -5.63 11.86
N SER A 108 0.10 -5.57 10.53
CA SER A 108 -0.74 -6.43 9.71
C SER A 108 -0.18 -7.85 9.61
N ASP A 109 -1.07 -8.85 9.60
CA ASP A 109 -0.69 -10.24 9.35
C ASP A 109 -0.13 -10.44 7.94
N GLU A 110 -0.43 -9.55 7.00
CA GLU A 110 0.06 -9.62 5.63
C GLU A 110 1.58 -9.56 5.54
N ILE A 111 2.23 -8.92 6.50
CA ILE A 111 3.71 -8.83 6.55
C ILE A 111 4.34 -10.22 6.61
N THR A 112 3.74 -11.14 7.37
CA THR A 112 4.25 -12.51 7.47
C THR A 112 3.65 -13.45 6.42
N GLN A 113 2.49 -13.12 5.87
CA GLN A 113 1.79 -13.97 4.90
C GLN A 113 2.31 -13.79 3.47
N TYR A 114 2.74 -12.58 3.09
CA TYR A 114 3.05 -12.24 1.71
C TYR A 114 4.42 -11.61 1.54
N ASN A 115 5.26 -12.25 0.71
CA ASN A 115 6.58 -11.71 0.37
C ASN A 115 6.48 -10.39 -0.39
N PHE A 116 5.41 -10.19 -1.16
CA PHE A 116 5.21 -8.94 -1.90
C PHE A 116 4.91 -7.75 -0.98
N VAL A 117 4.67 -7.99 0.32
CA VAL A 117 4.59 -6.96 1.36
C VAL A 117 5.92 -6.89 2.11
N SER A 118 6.43 -8.03 2.61
CA SER A 118 7.61 -8.04 3.48
C SER A 118 8.90 -7.61 2.78
N GLU A 119 9.10 -8.01 1.52
CA GLU A 119 10.35 -7.68 0.81
C GLU A 119 10.50 -6.18 0.56
N PRO A 120 9.50 -5.47 -0.01
CA PRO A 120 9.61 -4.01 -0.12
C PRO A 120 9.68 -3.31 1.24
N LEU A 121 8.94 -3.80 2.24
CA LEU A 121 8.93 -3.21 3.58
C LEU A 121 10.33 -3.21 4.19
N LYS A 122 11.08 -4.30 4.06
CA LYS A 122 12.44 -4.42 4.60
C LYS A 122 13.40 -3.37 4.06
N GLU A 123 13.16 -2.85 2.87
CA GLU A 123 14.03 -1.84 2.25
C GLU A 123 13.98 -0.51 2.99
N ILE A 124 12.89 -0.21 3.68
CA ILE A 124 12.66 1.10 4.29
C ILE A 124 12.37 1.07 5.79
N LEU A 125 12.50 -0.11 6.39
CA LEU A 125 12.41 -0.23 7.85
C LEU A 125 13.64 0.31 8.53
#